data_39879138cb20a649eae13efa08c68e61
#
_entry.id   39879138cb20a649eae13efa08c68e61
#
_cell.length_a   1.000
_cell.length_b   1.000
_cell.length_c   1.000
_cell.angle_alpha   90.00
_cell.angle_beta   90.00
_cell.angle_gamma   90.00
#
_symmetry.space_group_name_H-M   'P 1'
#
loop_
_entity.id
_entity.type
_entity.pdbx_description
1 polymer ?
#
loop_
_entity_poly.entity_id
_entity_poly.type
_entity_poly.pdbx_seq_one_letter_code
_entity_poly.pdbx_strand_id
1 'polypeptide(L)'
;MVGHTGVIPAAVAAVEAVDAGVEQVLSAVERAGGVAFVTADHGNADKMLAEDGSPHTAHTTAPVPFALADFSGRGLRLSGEEGALCDIAPTMLTAMGVDVPPEMTGKSLLA
;
A
#
# COMPACT_ATOMS: atom_id res chain seq x y z
N MET A 1 4.63 0.56 -14.06
CA MET A 1 5.06 0.61 -15.49
C MET A 1 4.15 1.49 -16.33
N VAL A 2 2.82 1.30 -16.33
CA VAL A 2 1.89 2.15 -17.11
C VAL A 2 1.92 3.62 -16.69
N GLY A 3 2.04 3.94 -15.40
CA GLY A 3 2.17 5.31 -14.90
C GLY A 3 3.36 6.08 -15.44
N HIS A 4 4.43 5.38 -15.87
CA HIS A 4 5.59 6.00 -16.50
C HIS A 4 5.36 6.43 -17.96
N THR A 5 4.21 6.14 -18.54
CA THR A 5 3.87 6.57 -19.91
C THR A 5 3.29 7.98 -19.98
N GLY A 6 2.80 8.52 -18.87
CA GLY A 6 2.06 9.78 -18.84
C GLY A 6 0.69 9.73 -19.54
N VAL A 7 0.20 8.54 -19.89
CA VAL A 7 -1.08 8.34 -20.58
C VAL A 7 -2.19 8.08 -19.56
N ILE A 8 -2.97 9.12 -19.25
CA ILE A 8 -4.01 9.06 -18.21
C ILE A 8 -5.04 7.94 -18.44
N PRO A 9 -5.64 7.75 -19.64
CA PRO A 9 -6.59 6.67 -19.85
C PRO A 9 -5.99 5.26 -19.61
N ALA A 10 -4.71 5.07 -19.93
CA ALA A 10 -4.00 3.81 -19.66
C ALA A 10 -3.76 3.61 -18.17
N ALA A 11 -3.46 4.68 -17.42
CA ALA A 11 -3.31 4.63 -15.97
C ALA A 11 -4.64 4.29 -15.30
N VAL A 12 -5.76 4.86 -15.73
CA VAL A 12 -7.10 4.54 -15.23
C VAL A 12 -7.40 3.06 -15.43
N ALA A 13 -7.21 2.53 -16.64
CA ALA A 13 -7.43 1.11 -16.93
C ALA A 13 -6.52 0.19 -16.09
N ALA A 14 -5.28 0.61 -15.84
CA ALA A 14 -4.35 -0.14 -15.00
C ALA A 14 -4.81 -0.15 -13.53
N VAL A 15 -5.29 0.98 -12.99
CA VAL A 15 -5.82 1.06 -11.62
C VAL A 15 -7.08 0.20 -11.47
N GLU A 16 -8.00 0.23 -12.43
CA GLU A 16 -9.18 -0.63 -12.45
C GLU A 16 -8.81 -2.12 -12.45
N ALA A 17 -7.80 -2.50 -13.23
CA ALA A 17 -7.31 -3.88 -13.27
C ALA A 17 -6.65 -4.30 -11.95
N VAL A 18 -5.90 -3.40 -11.31
CA VAL A 18 -5.30 -3.62 -9.99
C VAL A 18 -6.38 -3.75 -8.92
N ASP A 19 -7.40 -2.91 -8.95
CA ASP A 19 -8.54 -2.96 -8.01
C ASP A 19 -9.24 -4.33 -8.05
N ALA A 20 -9.55 -4.82 -9.25
CA ALA A 20 -10.11 -6.16 -9.43
C ALA A 20 -9.18 -7.27 -8.93
N GLY A 21 -7.87 -7.12 -9.09
CA GLY A 21 -6.87 -8.04 -8.54
C GLY A 21 -6.82 -8.02 -7.02
N VAL A 22 -6.87 -6.84 -6.41
CA VAL A 22 -6.92 -6.66 -4.96
C VAL A 22 -8.17 -7.31 -4.37
N GLU A 23 -9.35 -7.14 -5.00
CA GLU A 23 -10.59 -7.79 -4.59
C GLU A 23 -10.44 -9.32 -4.51
N GLN A 24 -9.82 -9.93 -5.53
CA GLN A 24 -9.60 -11.39 -5.56
C GLN A 24 -8.67 -11.84 -4.43
N VAL A 25 -7.59 -11.10 -4.17
CA VAL A 25 -6.65 -11.41 -3.08
C VAL A 25 -7.34 -11.26 -1.73
N LEU A 26 -8.04 -10.14 -1.50
CA LEU A 26 -8.74 -9.90 -0.24
C LEU A 26 -9.82 -10.96 0.02
N SER A 27 -10.58 -11.36 -1.00
CA SER A 27 -11.56 -12.45 -0.88
C SER A 27 -10.91 -13.79 -0.49
N ALA A 28 -9.70 -14.08 -0.96
CA ALA A 28 -8.97 -15.26 -0.56
C ALA A 28 -8.47 -15.17 0.88
N VAL A 29 -7.96 -14.01 1.29
CA VAL A 29 -7.52 -13.74 2.66
C VAL A 29 -8.69 -13.82 3.65
N GLU A 30 -9.87 -13.29 3.27
CA GLU A 30 -11.09 -13.39 4.05
C GLU A 30 -11.50 -14.84 4.30
N ARG A 31 -11.54 -15.66 3.24
CA ARG A 31 -11.85 -17.10 3.37
C ARG A 31 -10.85 -17.86 4.26
N ALA A 32 -9.61 -17.38 4.31
CA ALA A 32 -8.57 -17.96 5.17
C ALA A 32 -8.59 -17.40 6.61
N GLY A 33 -9.43 -16.40 6.90
CA GLY A 33 -9.44 -15.71 8.20
C GLY A 33 -8.13 -14.99 8.49
N GLY A 34 -7.50 -14.44 7.46
CA GLY A 34 -6.18 -13.83 7.52
C GLY A 34 -6.21 -12.31 7.70
N VAL A 35 -5.04 -11.70 7.53
CA VAL A 35 -4.84 -10.26 7.55
C VAL A 35 -4.11 -9.84 6.29
N ALA A 36 -4.53 -8.74 5.66
CA ALA A 36 -3.84 -8.18 4.51
C ALA A 36 -3.47 -6.72 4.76
N PHE A 37 -2.29 -6.34 4.27
CA PHE A 37 -1.87 -4.95 4.15
C PHE A 37 -1.75 -4.60 2.68
N VAL A 38 -2.28 -3.45 2.28
CA VAL A 38 -2.24 -2.95 0.91
C VAL A 38 -1.53 -1.60 0.90
N THR A 39 -0.49 -1.48 0.10
CA THR A 39 0.29 -0.25 -0.03
C THR A 39 0.96 -0.15 -1.39
N ALA A 40 1.69 0.92 -1.63
CA ALA A 40 2.60 1.10 -2.75
C ALA A 40 4.01 1.40 -2.25
N ASP A 41 5.01 1.17 -3.10
CA ASP A 41 6.43 1.42 -2.80
C ASP A 41 6.83 2.89 -3.01
N HIS A 42 6.11 3.62 -3.87
CA HIS A 42 6.31 5.06 -4.14
C HIS A 42 5.10 5.64 -4.87
N GLY A 43 5.03 6.98 -4.91
CA GLY A 43 4.06 7.70 -5.73
C GLY A 43 4.48 7.74 -7.21
N ASN A 44 3.50 7.83 -8.10
CA ASN A 44 3.67 7.99 -9.53
C ASN A 44 2.40 8.51 -10.19
N ALA A 45 1.28 7.78 -10.09
CA ALA A 45 0.01 8.13 -10.73
C ALA A 45 -0.69 9.36 -10.10
N ASP A 46 -0.21 9.83 -8.95
CA ASP A 46 -0.65 11.07 -8.32
C ASP A 46 -0.24 12.31 -9.14
N LYS A 47 0.81 12.19 -9.97
CA LYS A 47 1.27 13.24 -10.87
C LYS A 47 1.61 12.68 -12.24
N MET A 48 0.65 12.69 -13.14
CA MET A 48 0.78 12.18 -14.51
C MET A 48 1.23 13.24 -15.53
N LEU A 49 1.01 14.51 -15.21
CA LEU A 49 1.35 15.64 -16.08
C LEU A 49 2.28 16.62 -15.34
N ALA A 50 3.25 17.17 -16.05
CA ALA A 50 4.06 18.29 -15.63
C ALA A 50 3.26 19.60 -15.72
N GLU A 51 3.80 20.70 -15.18
CA GLU A 51 3.14 22.01 -15.18
C GLU A 51 2.88 22.56 -16.60
N ASP A 52 3.70 22.18 -17.56
CA ASP A 52 3.58 22.54 -18.98
C ASP A 52 2.62 21.63 -19.75
N GLY A 53 1.96 20.67 -19.08
CA GLY A 53 1.05 19.69 -19.68
C GLY A 53 1.72 18.51 -20.36
N SER A 54 3.06 18.44 -20.34
CA SER A 54 3.79 17.27 -20.87
C SER A 54 3.66 16.07 -19.93
N PRO A 55 3.84 14.83 -20.43
CA PRO A 55 3.82 13.64 -19.58
C PRO A 55 4.88 13.68 -18.47
N HIS A 56 4.44 13.47 -17.22
CA HIS A 56 5.32 13.25 -16.08
C HIS A 56 5.49 11.74 -15.87
N THR A 57 6.71 11.25 -16.03
CA THR A 57 7.01 9.79 -16.06
C THR A 57 7.85 9.32 -14.88
N ALA A 58 8.24 10.23 -13.99
CA ALA A 58 9.08 9.93 -12.84
C ALA A 58 8.27 9.47 -11.61
N HIS A 59 8.96 8.87 -10.63
CA HIS A 59 8.41 8.66 -9.31
C HIS A 59 8.15 9.98 -8.60
N THR A 60 7.21 9.99 -7.68
CA THR A 60 6.94 11.14 -6.82
C THR A 60 7.22 10.79 -5.35
N THR A 61 7.37 11.80 -4.53
CA THR A 61 7.48 11.68 -3.06
C THR A 61 6.13 11.83 -2.37
N ALA A 62 5.03 11.76 -3.12
CA ALA A 62 3.69 11.80 -2.56
C ALA A 62 3.49 10.64 -1.58
N PRO A 63 2.81 10.88 -0.44
CA PRO A 63 2.41 9.80 0.45
C PRO A 63 1.58 8.76 -0.28
N VAL A 64 1.88 7.49 -0.02
CA VAL A 64 1.12 6.36 -0.57
C VAL A 64 0.14 5.82 0.48
N PRO A 65 -0.98 5.22 0.07
CA PRO A 65 -1.92 4.64 1.01
C PRO A 65 -1.28 3.44 1.73
N PHE A 66 -1.63 3.26 3.00
CA PHE A 66 -1.36 2.05 3.76
C PHE A 66 -2.66 1.61 4.41
N ALA A 67 -3.22 0.51 3.92
CA ALA A 67 -4.52 0.00 4.35
C ALA A 67 -4.37 -1.38 5.00
N LEU A 68 -5.20 -1.63 6.01
CA LEU A 68 -5.29 -2.90 6.73
C LEU A 68 -6.68 -3.49 6.54
N ALA A 69 -6.73 -4.76 6.11
CA ALA A 69 -7.93 -5.58 6.11
C ALA A 69 -7.74 -6.75 7.09
N ASP A 70 -8.46 -6.73 8.21
CA ASP A 70 -8.41 -7.77 9.23
C ASP A 70 -9.65 -8.67 9.17
N PHE A 71 -9.47 -9.89 8.68
CA PHE A 71 -10.49 -10.93 8.68
C PHE A 71 -10.21 -12.02 9.74
N SER A 72 -9.24 -11.79 10.61
CA SER A 72 -8.87 -12.75 11.68
C SER A 72 -9.78 -12.68 12.90
N GLY A 73 -10.63 -11.65 12.99
CA GLY A 73 -11.49 -11.41 14.15
C GLY A 73 -10.77 -10.83 15.36
N ARG A 74 -9.47 -10.48 15.23
CA ARG A 74 -8.69 -9.90 16.34
C ARG A 74 -8.92 -8.41 16.54
N GLY A 75 -9.58 -7.74 15.61
CA GLY A 75 -9.89 -6.32 15.69
C GLY A 75 -8.65 -5.43 15.53
N LEU A 76 -7.69 -5.85 14.70
CA LEU A 76 -6.50 -5.06 14.43
C LEU A 76 -6.86 -3.74 13.75
N ARG A 77 -6.21 -2.67 14.14
CA ARG A 77 -6.42 -1.33 13.61
C ARG A 77 -5.09 -0.62 13.41
N LEU A 78 -5.02 0.24 12.40
CA LEU A 78 -3.92 1.18 12.27
C LEU A 78 -4.12 2.37 13.22
N SER A 79 -3.02 2.92 13.73
CA SER A 79 -3.02 4.08 14.64
C SER A 79 -3.52 5.38 13.97
N GLY A 80 -3.48 5.44 12.64
CA GLY A 80 -3.78 6.65 11.87
C GLY A 80 -2.60 7.62 11.79
N GLU A 81 -1.45 7.27 12.34
CA GLU A 81 -0.21 8.02 12.18
C GLU A 81 0.40 7.80 10.79
N GLU A 82 1.11 8.82 10.30
CA GLU A 82 1.98 8.66 9.14
C GLU A 82 3.19 7.79 9.50
N GLY A 83 3.61 6.97 8.53
CA GLY A 83 4.76 6.09 8.65
C GLY A 83 5.66 6.14 7.43
N ALA A 84 6.67 5.28 7.44
CA ALA A 84 7.60 5.09 6.35
C ALA A 84 7.61 3.63 5.91
N LEU A 85 8.20 3.34 4.75
CA LEU A 85 8.29 1.96 4.23
C LEU A 85 8.99 1.00 5.21
N CYS A 86 9.92 1.49 6.03
CA CYS A 86 10.60 0.70 7.06
C CYS A 86 9.67 0.25 8.21
N ASP A 87 8.48 0.86 8.35
CA ASP A 87 7.50 0.53 9.37
C ASP A 87 6.59 -0.65 8.96
N ILE A 88 6.56 -1.01 7.68
CA ILE A 88 5.68 -2.07 7.15
C ILE A 88 6.02 -3.42 7.79
N ALA A 89 7.28 -3.84 7.73
CA ALA A 89 7.69 -5.13 8.27
C ALA A 89 7.51 -5.23 9.80
N PRO A 90 7.88 -4.24 10.61
CA PRO A 90 7.54 -4.20 12.04
C PRO A 90 6.05 -4.31 12.31
N THR A 91 5.21 -3.63 11.50
CA THR A 91 3.75 -3.70 11.61
C THR A 91 3.23 -5.11 11.33
N MET A 92 3.74 -5.76 10.29
CA MET A 92 3.36 -7.13 9.93
C MET A 92 3.78 -8.13 11.02
N LEU A 93 5.00 -8.04 11.53
CA LEU A 93 5.49 -8.91 12.62
C LEU A 93 4.64 -8.73 13.88
N THR A 94 4.32 -7.50 14.25
CA THR A 94 3.42 -7.21 15.37
C THR A 94 2.03 -7.81 15.16
N ALA A 95 1.48 -7.69 13.95
CA ALA A 95 0.20 -8.30 13.60
C ALA A 95 0.24 -9.84 13.69
N MET A 96 1.38 -10.45 13.45
CA MET A 96 1.60 -11.90 13.59
C MET A 96 1.86 -12.34 15.03
N GLY A 97 2.07 -11.41 15.97
CA GLY A 97 2.50 -11.71 17.34
C GLY A 97 3.95 -12.16 17.42
N VAL A 98 4.77 -11.75 16.48
CA VAL A 98 6.21 -12.05 16.42
C VAL A 98 6.99 -10.82 16.88
N ASP A 99 8.01 -11.03 17.69
CA ASP A 99 8.88 -9.96 18.17
C ASP A 99 9.60 -9.27 17.00
N VAL A 100 9.65 -7.95 17.03
CA VAL A 100 10.38 -7.16 16.04
C VAL A 100 11.88 -7.19 16.39
N PRO A 101 12.75 -7.67 15.50
CA PRO A 101 14.19 -7.71 15.77
C PRO A 101 14.77 -6.30 15.98
N PRO A 102 15.77 -6.15 16.86
CA PRO A 102 16.37 -4.83 17.17
C PRO A 102 17.06 -4.18 15.97
N GLU A 103 17.42 -4.96 14.95
CA GLU A 103 17.98 -4.44 13.69
C GLU A 103 16.95 -3.69 12.83
N MET A 104 15.67 -3.93 13.04
CA MET A 104 14.60 -3.17 12.39
C MET A 104 14.40 -1.84 13.13
N THR A 105 14.71 -0.73 12.46
CA THR A 105 14.60 0.62 13.02
C THR A 105 13.21 1.23 12.90
N GLY A 106 12.33 0.64 12.10
CA GLY A 106 10.94 1.04 11.96
C GLY A 106 10.10 0.66 13.18
N LYS A 107 8.92 1.26 13.29
CA LYS A 107 7.95 1.02 14.36
C LYS A 107 6.68 0.39 13.83
N SER A 108 5.94 -0.34 14.69
CA SER A 108 4.60 -0.79 14.33
C SER A 108 3.63 0.40 14.19
N LEU A 109 2.82 0.40 13.14
CA LEU A 109 1.73 1.36 12.91
C LEU A 109 0.37 0.83 13.40
N LEU A 110 0.33 -0.29 14.11
CA LEU A 110 -0.89 -0.76 14.77
C LEU A 110 -1.20 0.10 16.00
N ALA A 111 -2.50 0.31 16.23
CA ALA A 111 -3.00 0.98 17.43
C ALA A 111 -2.93 0.06 18.64
#